data_45425c56c1ca549ac6679cc6fa771199
#
_entry.id   45425c56c1ca549ac6679cc6fa771199
#
_cell.length_a   1.000
_cell.length_b   1.000
_cell.length_c   1.000
_cell.angle_alpha   90.00
_cell.angle_beta   90.00
_cell.angle_gamma   90.00
#
_symmetry.space_group_name_H-M   'P 1'
#
loop_
_entity.id
_entity.type
_entity.pdbx_description
1 polymer ?
#
loop_
_entity_poly.entity_id
_entity_poly.type
_entity_poly.pdbx_seq_one_letter_code
_entity_poly.pdbx_strand_id
1 'polypeptide(L)'
;EISRLAIDERLTYFREHPGYTADFYLHKHLSQWADGTYASRQATLATYGGRSAFFKEVYEGSLSGGYIEWCNAWQNVLYLGVLVFCIGSLKKRRKSKVVGHMADQTAGHTAGCTADHMADQLGADRHGADRLYIYVGLIAVLGGFLFHIFWEANSRYIFSYSLLLMPYCGAGVYTGICRIRDGVRSRFH
;
A
#
# COMPACT_ATOMS: atom_id res chain seq x y z
N GLU A 1 -5.78 -1.79 38.59
CA GLU A 1 -7.05 -1.09 38.93
C GLU A 1 -7.07 0.33 38.35
N ILE A 2 -6.06 1.15 38.61
CA ILE A 2 -5.93 2.54 38.06
C ILE A 2 -5.98 2.56 36.53
N SER A 3 -5.32 1.64 35.85
CA SER A 3 -5.29 1.57 34.39
C SER A 3 -6.68 1.25 33.78
N ARG A 4 -7.50 0.44 34.47
CA ARG A 4 -8.87 0.13 34.01
C ARG A 4 -9.76 1.35 34.13
N LEU A 5 -9.72 2.08 35.23
CA LEU A 5 -10.48 3.30 35.45
C LEU A 5 -10.14 4.36 34.39
N ALA A 6 -8.86 4.53 34.08
CA ALA A 6 -8.43 5.47 33.05
C ALA A 6 -8.89 5.08 31.64
N ILE A 7 -8.96 3.77 31.33
CA ILE A 7 -9.48 3.27 30.06
C ILE A 7 -10.98 3.51 29.98
N ASP A 8 -11.74 3.17 31.02
CA ASP A 8 -13.19 3.33 31.05
C ASP A 8 -13.61 4.80 30.93
N GLU A 9 -12.90 5.69 31.63
CA GLU A 9 -13.10 7.15 31.51
C GLU A 9 -12.86 7.62 30.07
N ARG A 10 -11.77 7.17 29.43
CA ARG A 10 -11.46 7.57 28.06
C ARG A 10 -12.46 7.01 27.04
N LEU A 11 -12.90 5.77 27.22
CA LEU A 11 -13.93 5.16 26.36
C LEU A 11 -15.28 5.87 26.50
N THR A 12 -15.65 6.27 27.71
CA THR A 12 -16.85 7.06 27.96
C THR A 12 -16.76 8.42 27.27
N TYR A 13 -15.64 9.12 27.42
CA TYR A 13 -15.40 10.39 26.76
C TYR A 13 -15.50 10.28 25.22
N PHE A 14 -14.92 9.24 24.63
CA PHE A 14 -14.99 9.01 23.18
C PHE A 14 -16.43 8.75 22.71
N ARG A 15 -17.23 8.06 23.50
CA ARG A 15 -18.64 7.80 23.19
C ARG A 15 -19.48 9.07 23.24
N GLU A 16 -19.21 9.94 24.20
CA GLU A 16 -19.94 11.21 24.39
C GLU A 16 -19.52 12.28 23.37
N HIS A 17 -18.30 12.18 22.82
CA HIS A 17 -17.74 13.16 21.90
C HIS A 17 -17.33 12.53 20.55
N PRO A 18 -18.28 12.08 19.71
CA PRO A 18 -17.97 11.35 18.47
C PRO A 18 -17.13 12.15 17.46
N GLY A 19 -17.33 13.48 17.39
CA GLY A 19 -16.52 14.37 16.54
C GLY A 19 -15.05 14.38 16.95
N TYR A 20 -14.77 14.53 18.23
CA TYR A 20 -13.42 14.45 18.78
C TYR A 20 -12.81 13.07 18.53
N THR A 21 -13.58 12.00 18.68
CA THR A 21 -13.13 10.64 18.47
C THR A 21 -12.69 10.41 17.02
N ALA A 22 -13.50 10.88 16.07
CA ALA A 22 -13.15 10.79 14.65
C ALA A 22 -11.87 11.58 14.32
N ASP A 23 -11.75 12.79 14.83
CA ASP A 23 -10.58 13.65 14.65
C ASP A 23 -9.32 13.02 15.28
N PHE A 24 -9.42 12.50 16.49
CA PHE A 24 -8.34 11.80 17.17
C PHE A 24 -7.80 10.61 16.35
N TYR A 25 -8.70 9.73 15.86
CA TYR A 25 -8.27 8.59 15.07
C TYR A 25 -7.73 9.00 13.70
N LEU A 26 -8.29 10.02 13.06
CA LEU A 26 -7.79 10.56 11.82
C LEU A 26 -6.35 11.07 11.99
N HIS A 27 -6.10 11.92 12.98
CA HIS A 27 -4.76 12.44 13.27
C HIS A 27 -3.79 11.33 13.67
N LYS A 28 -4.24 10.36 14.46
CA LYS A 28 -3.46 9.18 14.81
C LYS A 28 -2.98 8.42 13.57
N HIS A 29 -3.87 8.17 12.61
CA HIS A 29 -3.50 7.49 11.37
C HIS A 29 -2.65 8.35 10.45
N LEU A 30 -2.98 9.62 10.29
CA LEU A 30 -2.18 10.53 9.47
C LEU A 30 -0.76 10.64 10.00
N SER A 31 -0.57 10.82 11.30
CA SER A 31 0.77 10.91 11.91
C SER A 31 1.59 9.63 11.72
N GLN A 32 0.93 8.48 11.65
CA GLN A 32 1.59 7.19 11.47
C GLN A 32 1.92 6.90 10.01
N TRP A 33 0.94 7.06 9.11
CA TRP A 33 1.04 6.63 7.70
C TRP A 33 1.55 7.72 6.75
N ALA A 34 1.55 8.99 7.17
CA ALA A 34 2.04 10.10 6.37
C ALA A 34 3.48 10.53 6.70
N ASP A 35 4.11 9.95 7.75
CA ASP A 35 5.50 10.23 8.10
C ASP A 35 6.47 9.38 7.28
N GLY A 36 6.97 9.92 6.18
CA GLY A 36 7.95 9.26 5.32
C GLY A 36 9.32 9.04 5.94
N THR A 37 9.60 9.66 7.10
CA THR A 37 10.84 9.44 7.84
C THR A 37 10.83 8.14 8.65
N TYR A 38 9.65 7.54 8.86
CA TYR A 38 9.44 6.34 9.68
C TYR A 38 10.02 6.48 11.10
N ALA A 39 9.88 7.64 11.70
CA ALA A 39 10.46 8.01 12.98
C ALA A 39 12.01 7.85 13.07
N SER A 40 12.70 7.76 11.93
CA SER A 40 14.17 7.60 11.89
C SER A 40 14.88 8.73 12.60
N ARG A 41 14.34 9.95 12.50
CA ARG A 41 14.84 11.16 13.16
C ARG A 41 14.88 10.99 14.66
N GLN A 42 13.76 10.62 15.29
CA GLN A 42 13.67 10.41 16.73
C GLN A 42 14.53 9.24 17.19
N ALA A 43 14.51 8.13 16.46
CA ALA A 43 15.28 6.93 16.77
C ALA A 43 16.79 7.21 16.70
N THR A 44 17.25 7.91 15.67
CA THR A 44 18.67 8.22 15.50
C THR A 44 19.17 9.20 16.56
N LEU A 45 18.42 10.25 16.84
CA LEU A 45 18.80 11.22 17.88
C LEU A 45 18.86 10.59 19.27
N ALA A 46 17.90 9.71 19.61
CA ALA A 46 17.87 8.99 20.86
C ALA A 46 19.06 8.02 21.01
N THR A 47 19.48 7.37 19.91
CA THR A 47 20.50 6.32 19.95
C THR A 47 21.92 6.87 19.82
N TYR A 48 22.13 7.86 18.95
CA TYR A 48 23.46 8.33 18.58
C TYR A 48 23.88 9.65 19.23
N GLY A 49 22.97 10.33 19.93
CA GLY A 49 23.27 11.43 20.84
C GLY A 49 24.22 12.51 20.34
N GLY A 50 24.21 12.81 19.04
CA GLY A 50 25.11 13.84 18.47
C GLY A 50 26.55 13.38 18.20
N ARG A 51 26.82 12.07 18.18
CA ARG A 51 28.17 11.52 17.89
C ARG A 51 28.70 11.86 16.49
N SER A 52 27.81 12.16 15.53
CA SER A 52 28.20 12.54 14.17
C SER A 52 27.65 13.92 13.83
N ALA A 53 28.53 14.83 13.44
CA ALA A 53 28.15 16.16 12.97
C ALA A 53 27.24 16.07 11.72
N PHE A 54 27.45 15.11 10.85
CA PHE A 54 26.63 14.89 9.68
C PHE A 54 25.18 14.52 10.04
N PHE A 55 24.99 13.58 10.98
CA PHE A 55 23.65 13.21 11.43
C PHE A 55 22.92 14.35 12.12
N LYS A 56 23.65 15.16 12.91
CA LYS A 56 23.08 16.33 13.54
C LYS A 56 22.60 17.33 12.50
N GLU A 57 23.37 17.56 11.44
CA GLU A 57 23.00 18.49 10.37
C GLU A 57 21.77 18.01 9.57
N VAL A 58 21.69 16.71 9.28
CA VAL A 58 20.56 16.11 8.53
C VAL A 58 19.29 16.06 9.36
N TYR A 59 19.37 15.79 10.67
CA TYR A 59 18.18 15.58 11.50
C TYR A 59 17.72 16.81 12.28
N GLU A 60 18.63 17.74 12.61
CA GLU A 60 18.33 18.94 13.42
C GLU A 60 18.79 20.24 12.76
N GLY A 61 19.76 20.18 11.84
CA GLY A 61 20.35 21.34 11.18
C GLY A 61 19.61 21.81 9.95
N SER A 62 20.32 22.54 9.08
CA SER A 62 19.77 23.18 7.88
C SER A 62 19.25 22.16 6.83
N LEU A 63 19.79 20.95 6.81
CA LEU A 63 19.36 19.88 5.88
C LEU A 63 18.09 19.14 6.32
N SER A 64 17.62 19.35 7.54
CA SER A 64 16.50 18.62 8.14
C SER A 64 15.20 18.77 7.34
N GLY A 65 14.89 19.99 6.88
CA GLY A 65 13.70 20.25 6.05
C GLY A 65 13.73 19.47 4.74
N GLY A 66 14.83 19.57 4.00
CA GLY A 66 15.01 18.85 2.73
C GLY A 66 14.97 17.33 2.89
N TYR A 67 15.54 16.80 3.98
CA TYR A 67 15.45 15.37 4.29
C TYR A 67 14.02 14.90 4.50
N ILE A 68 13.23 15.63 5.30
CA ILE A 68 11.82 15.30 5.57
C ILE A 68 11.01 15.36 4.27
N GLU A 69 11.16 16.42 3.48
CA GLU A 69 10.45 16.58 2.21
C GLU A 69 10.80 15.45 1.23
N TRP A 70 12.06 15.07 1.13
CA TRP A 70 12.50 13.96 0.28
C TRP A 70 11.90 12.63 0.73
N CYS A 71 11.89 12.33 2.03
CA CYS A 71 11.28 11.12 2.58
C CYS A 71 9.76 11.08 2.30
N ASN A 72 9.07 12.19 2.51
CA ASN A 72 7.63 12.29 2.27
C ASN A 72 7.30 12.17 0.77
N ALA A 73 8.10 12.80 -0.11
CA ALA A 73 7.93 12.65 -1.55
C ALA A 73 8.09 11.19 -2.00
N TRP A 74 9.09 10.49 -1.48
CA TRP A 74 9.31 9.07 -1.76
C TRP A 74 8.13 8.19 -1.31
N GLN A 75 7.60 8.45 -0.12
CA GLN A 75 6.43 7.75 0.39
C GLN A 75 5.17 8.00 -0.46
N ASN A 76 4.98 9.24 -0.92
CA ASN A 76 3.88 9.57 -1.82
C ASN A 76 4.01 8.84 -3.17
N VAL A 77 5.22 8.72 -3.73
CA VAL A 77 5.48 7.93 -4.94
C VAL A 77 5.13 6.46 -4.71
N LEU A 78 5.48 5.90 -3.54
CA LEU A 78 5.14 4.53 -3.17
C LEU A 78 3.62 4.32 -3.18
N TYR A 79 2.86 5.17 -2.50
CA TYR A 79 1.40 5.06 -2.42
C TYR A 79 0.72 5.28 -3.77
N LEU A 80 1.18 6.25 -4.56
CA LEU A 80 0.67 6.50 -5.90
C LEU A 80 0.90 5.31 -6.83
N GLY A 81 2.09 4.71 -6.79
CA GLY A 81 2.41 3.51 -7.56
C GLY A 81 1.50 2.34 -7.20
N VAL A 82 1.26 2.09 -5.91
CA VAL A 82 0.32 1.06 -5.44
C VAL A 82 -1.11 1.35 -5.91
N LEU A 83 -1.55 2.60 -5.84
CA LEU A 83 -2.87 3.01 -6.32
C LEU A 83 -3.04 2.72 -7.82
N VAL A 84 -2.05 3.10 -8.64
CA VAL A 84 -2.05 2.82 -10.09
C VAL A 84 -2.11 1.32 -10.37
N PHE A 85 -1.35 0.51 -9.60
CA PHE A 85 -1.41 -0.95 -9.68
C PHE A 85 -2.81 -1.49 -9.36
N CYS A 86 -3.43 -1.05 -8.26
CA CYS A 86 -4.77 -1.46 -7.86
C CYS A 86 -5.82 -1.13 -8.92
N ILE A 87 -5.83 0.12 -9.43
CA ILE A 87 -6.74 0.55 -10.50
C ILE A 87 -6.50 -0.27 -11.78
N GLY A 88 -5.25 -0.54 -12.11
CA GLY A 88 -4.87 -1.36 -13.26
C GLY A 88 -5.41 -2.78 -13.18
N SER A 89 -5.26 -3.38 -12.02
CA SER A 89 -5.72 -4.75 -11.74
C SER A 89 -7.24 -4.87 -11.78
N LEU A 90 -7.97 -3.89 -11.26
CA LEU A 90 -9.45 -3.85 -11.31
C LEU A 90 -9.97 -3.72 -12.74
N LYS A 91 -9.36 -2.86 -13.57
CA LYS A 91 -9.77 -2.70 -15.00
C LYS A 91 -9.52 -3.97 -15.82
N LYS A 92 -8.42 -4.70 -15.57
CA LYS A 92 -8.12 -5.97 -16.23
C LYS A 92 -9.17 -7.04 -15.90
N ARG A 93 -9.64 -7.09 -14.64
CA ARG A 93 -10.71 -8.01 -14.21
C ARG A 93 -12.03 -7.76 -14.94
N ARG A 94 -12.43 -6.48 -15.11
CA ARG A 94 -13.66 -6.15 -15.84
C ARG A 94 -13.62 -6.59 -17.29
N LYS A 95 -12.51 -6.39 -18.00
CA LYS A 95 -12.36 -6.84 -19.40
C LYS A 95 -12.39 -8.36 -19.53
N SER A 96 -11.72 -9.11 -18.64
CA SER A 96 -11.73 -10.58 -18.68
C SER A 96 -13.12 -11.18 -18.46
N LYS A 97 -13.94 -10.60 -17.56
CA LYS A 97 -15.33 -11.06 -17.35
C LYS A 97 -16.21 -10.84 -18.57
N VAL A 98 -16.07 -9.70 -19.27
CA VAL A 98 -16.85 -9.38 -20.46
C VAL A 98 -16.50 -10.31 -21.63
N VAL A 99 -15.20 -10.59 -21.83
CA VAL A 99 -14.74 -11.50 -22.90
C VAL A 99 -15.13 -12.95 -22.60
N GLY A 100 -15.05 -13.41 -21.35
CA GLY A 100 -15.48 -14.76 -20.94
C GLY A 100 -16.98 -14.97 -21.15
N HIS A 101 -17.82 -13.97 -20.92
CA HIS A 101 -19.27 -14.07 -21.15
C HIS A 101 -19.65 -14.10 -22.66
N MET A 102 -18.84 -13.46 -23.51
CA MET A 102 -19.03 -13.54 -24.98
C MET A 102 -18.52 -14.87 -25.57
N ALA A 103 -17.43 -15.44 -24.99
CA ALA A 103 -16.89 -16.72 -25.47
C ALA A 103 -17.78 -17.91 -25.12
N ASP A 104 -18.48 -17.86 -23.96
CA ASP A 104 -19.41 -18.93 -23.54
C ASP A 104 -20.68 -19.01 -24.40
N GLN A 105 -21.05 -17.90 -25.04
CA GLN A 105 -22.18 -17.88 -25.99
C GLN A 105 -21.83 -18.40 -27.39
N THR A 106 -20.54 -18.52 -27.74
CA THR A 106 -20.08 -18.98 -29.07
C THR A 106 -19.50 -20.38 -29.09
N ALA A 107 -19.26 -21.03 -27.95
CA ALA A 107 -18.63 -22.35 -27.83
C ALA A 107 -19.64 -23.50 -27.74
N GLY A 108 -20.69 -23.44 -28.57
CA GLY A 108 -21.47 -24.62 -28.93
C GLY A 108 -20.82 -25.34 -30.12
N HIS A 109 -20.21 -26.51 -29.87
CA HIS A 109 -19.61 -27.44 -30.87
C HIS A 109 -18.15 -27.14 -31.28
N THR A 110 -17.21 -27.81 -30.60
CA THR A 110 -16.27 -28.75 -31.26
C THR A 110 -15.47 -29.52 -30.20
N ALA A 111 -15.71 -30.81 -30.11
CA ALA A 111 -14.86 -31.75 -29.37
C ALA A 111 -13.57 -31.99 -30.17
N GLY A 112 -12.43 -31.64 -29.60
CA GLY A 112 -11.13 -31.94 -30.18
C GLY A 112 -9.96 -31.44 -29.35
N CYS A 113 -9.12 -32.36 -28.92
CA CYS A 113 -7.76 -32.20 -28.38
C CYS A 113 -7.59 -32.04 -26.85
N THR A 114 -7.35 -33.19 -26.24
CA THR A 114 -7.00 -33.37 -24.80
C THR A 114 -5.62 -32.80 -24.38
N ALA A 115 -4.75 -32.45 -25.31
CA ALA A 115 -3.43 -31.89 -25.01
C ALA A 115 -3.48 -30.39 -24.70
N ASP A 116 -4.34 -29.61 -25.32
CA ASP A 116 -4.50 -28.17 -25.07
C ASP A 116 -5.19 -27.92 -23.72
N HIS A 117 -6.08 -28.83 -23.28
CA HIS A 117 -6.71 -28.73 -21.96
C HIS A 117 -5.73 -28.88 -20.79
N MET A 118 -4.68 -29.69 -20.91
CA MET A 118 -3.66 -29.84 -19.88
C MET A 118 -2.74 -28.60 -19.79
N ALA A 119 -2.40 -28.02 -20.92
CA ALA A 119 -1.59 -26.80 -20.98
C ALA A 119 -2.37 -25.58 -20.42
N ASP A 120 -3.66 -25.49 -20.70
CA ASP A 120 -4.55 -24.46 -20.17
C ASP A 120 -4.81 -24.62 -18.66
N GLN A 121 -4.95 -25.84 -18.15
CA GLN A 121 -5.07 -26.08 -16.70
C GLN A 121 -3.79 -25.70 -15.95
N LEU A 122 -2.60 -26.09 -16.44
CA LEU A 122 -1.32 -25.70 -15.85
C LEU A 122 -1.07 -24.19 -15.93
N GLY A 123 -1.55 -23.52 -16.96
CA GLY A 123 -1.53 -22.05 -17.09
C GLY A 123 -2.52 -21.36 -16.15
N ALA A 124 -3.70 -21.92 -15.97
CA ALA A 124 -4.74 -21.40 -15.07
C ALA A 124 -4.32 -21.53 -13.58
N ASP A 125 -3.69 -22.63 -13.19
CA ASP A 125 -3.19 -22.85 -11.82
C ASP A 125 -2.03 -21.91 -11.48
N ARG A 126 -1.11 -21.65 -12.40
CA ARG A 126 -0.07 -20.63 -12.23
C ARG A 126 -0.67 -19.23 -12.08
N HIS A 127 -1.62 -18.86 -12.91
CA HIS A 127 -2.31 -17.57 -12.79
C HIS A 127 -3.13 -17.46 -11.50
N GLY A 128 -3.64 -18.54 -10.95
CA GLY A 128 -4.32 -18.59 -9.67
C GLY A 128 -3.35 -18.33 -8.50
N ALA A 129 -2.21 -19.02 -8.50
CA ALA A 129 -1.17 -18.86 -7.49
C ALA A 129 -0.57 -17.45 -7.51
N ASP A 130 -0.20 -16.94 -8.69
CA ASP A 130 0.35 -15.57 -8.83
C ASP A 130 -0.63 -14.51 -8.31
N ARG A 131 -1.93 -14.71 -8.52
CA ARG A 131 -2.96 -13.82 -7.97
C ARG A 131 -3.06 -13.89 -6.45
N LEU A 132 -2.92 -15.06 -5.86
CA LEU A 132 -2.97 -15.23 -4.40
C LEU A 132 -1.84 -14.47 -3.73
N TYR A 133 -0.60 -14.58 -4.24
CA TYR A 133 0.55 -13.83 -3.71
C TYR A 133 0.37 -12.31 -3.77
N ILE A 134 -0.26 -11.80 -4.83
CA ILE A 134 -0.58 -10.38 -4.94
C ILE A 134 -1.50 -9.91 -3.81
N TYR A 135 -2.50 -10.70 -3.43
CA TYR A 135 -3.44 -10.29 -2.37
C TYR A 135 -2.87 -10.46 -0.97
N VAL A 136 -1.97 -11.42 -0.75
CA VAL A 136 -1.38 -11.67 0.58
C VAL A 136 -0.69 -10.42 1.12
N GLY A 137 0.14 -9.76 0.32
CA GLY A 137 0.81 -8.53 0.74
C GLY A 137 -0.16 -7.38 1.02
N LEU A 138 -1.18 -7.20 0.17
CA LEU A 138 -2.20 -6.16 0.38
C LEU A 138 -3.06 -6.45 1.61
N ILE A 139 -3.42 -7.71 1.87
CA ILE A 139 -4.16 -8.13 3.07
C ILE A 139 -3.31 -7.90 4.32
N ALA A 140 -2.00 -8.20 4.28
CA ALA A 140 -1.10 -7.95 5.40
C ALA A 140 -1.02 -6.45 5.73
N VAL A 141 -0.92 -5.57 4.72
CA VAL A 141 -0.93 -4.11 4.91
C VAL A 141 -2.27 -3.63 5.45
N LEU A 142 -3.39 -4.12 4.92
CA LEU A 142 -4.73 -3.79 5.43
C LEU A 142 -4.92 -4.26 6.87
N GLY A 143 -4.47 -5.49 7.19
CA GLY A 143 -4.49 -6.03 8.54
C GLY A 143 -3.67 -5.18 9.51
N GLY A 144 -2.47 -4.75 9.09
CA GLY A 144 -1.64 -3.82 9.84
C GLY A 144 -2.31 -2.46 10.04
N PHE A 145 -2.94 -1.92 9.01
CA PHE A 145 -3.70 -0.67 9.12
C PHE A 145 -4.83 -0.78 10.16
N LEU A 146 -5.64 -1.83 10.10
CA LEU A 146 -6.72 -2.09 11.05
C LEU A 146 -6.21 -2.35 12.46
N PHE A 147 -5.10 -3.10 12.61
CA PHE A 147 -4.47 -3.36 13.90
C PHE A 147 -4.06 -2.05 14.60
N HIS A 148 -3.45 -1.12 13.86
CA HIS A 148 -2.99 0.15 14.41
C HIS A 148 -4.11 1.15 14.73
N ILE A 149 -5.37 0.87 14.39
CA ILE A 149 -6.51 1.65 14.91
C ILE A 149 -6.52 1.59 16.43
N PHE A 150 -6.32 0.41 17.01
CA PHE A 150 -6.45 0.16 18.43
C PHE A 150 -5.10 0.16 19.16
N TRP A 151 -4.01 -0.13 18.45
CA TRP A 151 -2.67 -0.27 19.03
C TRP A 151 -1.85 1.01 18.93
N GLU A 152 -0.58 0.92 19.32
CA GLU A 152 0.36 2.04 19.28
C GLU A 152 0.53 2.61 17.87
N ALA A 153 0.36 3.93 17.72
CA ALA A 153 0.64 4.63 16.48
C ALA A 153 2.09 5.12 16.48
N ASN A 154 2.97 4.37 15.81
CA ASN A 154 4.34 4.77 15.61
C ASN A 154 4.75 4.51 14.16
N SER A 155 5.20 5.55 13.46
CA SER A 155 5.53 5.48 12.03
C SER A 155 6.64 4.47 11.69
N ARG A 156 7.53 4.12 12.65
CA ARG A 156 8.56 3.09 12.43
C ARG A 156 8.00 1.71 12.05
N TYR A 157 6.79 1.37 12.52
CA TYR A 157 6.14 0.10 12.15
C TYR A 157 5.69 0.08 10.69
N ILE A 158 5.42 1.25 10.11
CA ILE A 158 5.01 1.40 8.72
C ILE A 158 6.14 1.05 7.74
N PHE A 159 7.40 1.16 8.16
CA PHE A 159 8.54 0.79 7.33
C PHE A 159 8.43 -0.65 6.79
N SER A 160 8.04 -1.61 7.64
CA SER A 160 7.86 -3.00 7.22
C SER A 160 6.75 -3.15 6.17
N TYR A 161 5.64 -2.42 6.33
CA TYR A 161 4.55 -2.43 5.35
C TYR A 161 4.96 -1.73 4.05
N SER A 162 5.76 -0.68 4.13
CA SER A 162 6.29 0.01 2.96
C SER A 162 7.18 -0.91 2.11
N LEU A 163 7.99 -1.76 2.73
CA LEU A 163 8.76 -2.79 2.02
C LEU A 163 7.84 -3.79 1.30
N LEU A 164 6.74 -4.21 1.93
CA LEU A 164 5.74 -5.07 1.29
C LEU A 164 5.02 -4.40 0.12
N LEU A 165 4.90 -3.07 0.13
CA LEU A 165 4.25 -2.30 -0.93
C LEU A 165 5.17 -2.01 -2.13
N MET A 166 6.51 -2.08 -1.99
CA MET A 166 7.46 -1.77 -3.07
C MET A 166 7.23 -2.56 -4.36
N PRO A 167 7.01 -3.89 -4.35
CA PRO A 167 6.74 -4.64 -5.58
C PRO A 167 5.49 -4.15 -6.31
N TYR A 168 4.45 -3.79 -5.57
CA TYR A 168 3.20 -3.26 -6.15
C TYR A 168 3.38 -1.87 -6.73
N CYS A 169 4.19 -1.03 -6.06
CA CYS A 169 4.58 0.27 -6.58
C CYS A 169 5.34 0.12 -7.91
N GLY A 170 6.34 -0.75 -7.97
CA GLY A 170 7.11 -1.02 -9.20
C GLY A 170 6.21 -1.48 -10.35
N ALA A 171 5.30 -2.43 -10.10
CA ALA A 171 4.33 -2.91 -11.08
C ALA A 171 3.35 -1.81 -11.53
N GLY A 172 2.95 -0.93 -10.61
CA GLY A 172 2.08 0.22 -10.90
C GLY A 172 2.76 1.25 -11.79
N VAL A 173 3.98 1.63 -11.46
CA VAL A 173 4.80 2.57 -12.23
C VAL A 173 5.02 2.02 -13.65
N TYR A 174 5.44 0.76 -13.78
CA TYR A 174 5.60 0.11 -15.07
C TYR A 174 4.31 0.14 -15.90
N THR A 175 3.18 -0.22 -15.30
CA THR A 175 1.86 -0.19 -15.95
C THR A 175 1.47 1.21 -16.39
N GLY A 176 1.75 2.23 -15.56
CA GLY A 176 1.52 3.63 -15.86
C GLY A 176 2.32 4.10 -17.07
N ILE A 177 3.62 3.80 -17.09
CA ILE A 177 4.53 4.16 -18.20
C ILE A 177 4.06 3.51 -19.51
N CYS A 178 3.73 2.21 -19.50
CA CYS A 178 3.24 1.51 -20.67
C CYS A 178 1.95 2.17 -21.23
N ARG A 179 1.01 2.55 -20.38
CA ARG A 179 -0.23 3.22 -20.80
C ARG A 179 0.01 4.59 -21.41
N ILE A 180 0.91 5.39 -20.83
CA ILE A 180 1.27 6.70 -21.37
C ILE A 180 1.89 6.54 -22.74
N ARG A 181 2.85 5.62 -22.88
CA ARG A 181 3.50 5.31 -24.17
C ARG A 181 2.51 4.90 -25.25
N ASP A 182 1.58 4.01 -24.91
CA ASP A 182 0.58 3.52 -25.86
C ASP A 182 -0.43 4.61 -26.23
N GLY A 183 -0.82 5.46 -25.28
CA GLY A 183 -1.67 6.63 -25.52
C GLY A 183 -1.00 7.70 -26.39
N VAL A 184 0.30 7.92 -26.23
CA VAL A 184 1.06 8.81 -27.12
C VAL A 184 1.14 8.22 -28.52
N ARG A 185 1.47 6.94 -28.66
CA ARG A 185 1.57 6.26 -29.95
C ARG A 185 0.26 6.30 -30.75
N SER A 186 -0.90 6.15 -30.09
CA SER A 186 -2.21 6.19 -30.72
C SER A 186 -2.65 7.58 -31.22
N ARG A 187 -1.98 8.66 -30.77
CA ARG A 187 -2.27 10.04 -31.24
C ARG A 187 -1.46 10.44 -32.46
N PHE A 188 -0.41 9.70 -32.80
CA PHE A 188 0.48 9.97 -33.92
C PHE A 188 0.28 8.98 -35.10
N HIS A 189 -0.70 8.11 -35.00
CA HIS A 189 -1.22 7.26 -36.06
C HIS A 189 -2.70 7.57 -36.31
#